data_e4472af318829aba51f70cc11c9daee5
#
_entry.id   e4472af318829aba51f70cc11c9daee5
#
_cell.length_a   1.000
_cell.length_b   1.000
_cell.length_c   1.000
_cell.angle_alpha   90.00
_cell.angle_beta   90.00
_cell.angle_gamma   90.00
#
_symmetry.space_group_name_H-M   'P 1'
#
loop_
_entity.id
_entity.type
_entity.pdbx_description
1 polymer ?
#
loop_
_entity_poly.entity_id
_entity_poly.type
_entity_poly.pdbx_seq_one_letter_code
_entity_poly.pdbx_strand_id
1 'polypeptide(L)'
;KSGQFNVPFGRYKNPKIIDEDALKAASALLSNTTIICGDYKTVLQENAQTGDFIFLDPPYLPVSEYADFKRYTKEQFYEEDHVELAAEVKRLHELGCHVILTNSNHPLVHEQYRKFAVEVVQTKRYISCNGKGRTGEDVIVTVPPKQRFNLRLVPAPLPQQAMQYPSTRYMGSKNKLLAEI
;
A
#
# COMPACT_ATOMS: atom_id res chain seq x y z
N LYS A 1 -0.88 -28.37 -2.30
CA LYS A 1 -1.63 -29.63 -2.25
C LYS A 1 -0.83 -30.51 -1.32
N SER A 2 -1.42 -31.21 -0.38
CA SER A 2 -0.77 -32.08 0.64
C SER A 2 -0.03 -31.37 1.80
N GLY A 3 -0.25 -30.09 2.09
CA GLY A 3 0.37 -29.42 3.25
C GLY A 3 1.88 -29.18 3.15
N GLN A 4 2.49 -29.51 2.02
CA GLN A 4 3.93 -29.27 1.79
C GLN A 4 4.18 -27.92 1.13
N PHE A 5 5.27 -27.28 1.55
CA PHE A 5 5.76 -26.05 0.93
C PHE A 5 6.23 -26.34 -0.49
N ASN A 6 5.63 -25.73 -1.50
CA ASN A 6 5.86 -26.01 -2.92
C ASN A 6 6.47 -24.81 -3.69
N VAL A 7 6.86 -23.75 -3.00
CA VAL A 7 7.53 -22.63 -3.65
C VAL A 7 9.00 -22.97 -3.86
N PRO A 8 9.53 -22.91 -5.10
CA PRO A 8 10.93 -23.21 -5.34
C PRO A 8 11.84 -22.20 -4.64
N PHE A 9 12.86 -22.71 -3.96
CA PHE A 9 13.89 -21.87 -3.35
C PHE A 9 14.75 -21.23 -4.45
N GLY A 10 15.00 -19.91 -4.33
CA GLY A 10 15.82 -19.18 -5.29
C GLY A 10 17.28 -19.68 -5.31
N ARG A 11 17.94 -19.57 -6.46
CA ARG A 11 19.36 -19.98 -6.64
C ARG A 11 20.32 -18.94 -6.06
N TYR A 12 20.29 -18.74 -4.74
CA TYR A 12 21.19 -17.84 -4.05
C TYR A 12 22.40 -18.63 -3.50
N LYS A 13 23.63 -18.12 -3.69
CA LYS A 13 24.85 -18.76 -3.17
C LYS A 13 24.93 -18.68 -1.63
N ASN A 14 24.54 -17.53 -1.04
CA ASN A 14 24.50 -17.30 0.39
C ASN A 14 23.23 -16.50 0.74
N PRO A 15 22.07 -17.15 0.87
CA PRO A 15 20.85 -16.44 1.19
C PRO A 15 20.89 -15.99 2.66
N LYS A 16 20.62 -14.71 2.91
CA LYS A 16 20.32 -14.21 4.26
C LYS A 16 18.88 -14.62 4.58
N ILE A 17 18.71 -15.72 5.30
CA ILE A 17 17.39 -16.28 5.61
C ILE A 17 16.72 -15.49 6.72
N ILE A 18 17.48 -15.02 7.71
CA ILE A 18 16.99 -14.26 8.84
C ILE A 18 17.80 -12.95 8.94
N ASP A 19 17.11 -11.85 9.10
CA ASP A 19 17.67 -10.55 9.47
C ASP A 19 17.19 -10.20 10.87
N GLU A 20 17.91 -10.67 11.88
CA GLU A 20 17.49 -10.49 13.28
C GLU A 20 17.38 -9.02 13.69
N ASP A 21 18.32 -8.18 13.24
CA ASP A 21 18.31 -6.76 13.59
C ASP A 21 17.12 -6.04 13.00
N ALA A 22 16.80 -6.32 11.71
CA ALA A 22 15.61 -5.78 11.06
C ALA A 22 14.32 -6.26 11.73
N LEU A 23 14.25 -7.54 12.13
CA LEU A 23 13.09 -8.10 12.84
C LEU A 23 12.92 -7.47 14.22
N LYS A 24 13.99 -7.29 14.98
CA LYS A 24 13.95 -6.62 16.30
C LYS A 24 13.52 -5.16 16.17
N ALA A 25 14.06 -4.44 15.17
CA ALA A 25 13.67 -3.05 14.90
C ALA A 25 12.19 -2.94 14.51
N ALA A 26 11.71 -3.81 13.63
CA ALA A 26 10.30 -3.87 13.24
C ALA A 26 9.40 -4.20 14.45
N SER A 27 9.80 -5.18 15.27
CA SER A 27 9.06 -5.55 16.49
C SER A 27 8.97 -4.37 17.47
N ALA A 28 10.05 -3.62 17.64
CA ALA A 28 10.07 -2.44 18.51
C ALA A 28 9.15 -1.32 17.99
N LEU A 29 9.08 -1.10 16.67
CA LEU A 29 8.14 -0.16 16.06
C LEU A 29 6.70 -0.60 16.25
N LEU A 30 6.41 -1.88 16.01
CA LEU A 30 5.06 -2.44 16.10
C LEU A 30 4.55 -2.51 17.55
N SER A 31 5.42 -2.48 18.56
CA SER A 31 5.00 -2.49 19.97
C SER A 31 4.16 -1.27 20.38
N ASN A 32 4.30 -0.16 19.63
CA ASN A 32 3.53 1.06 19.83
C ASN A 32 2.40 1.24 18.79
N THR A 33 2.08 0.18 18.07
CA THR A 33 1.09 0.20 16.97
C THR A 33 -0.10 -0.68 17.35
N THR A 34 -1.30 -0.20 17.13
CA THR A 34 -2.51 -1.02 17.23
C THR A 34 -2.68 -1.83 15.94
N ILE A 35 -2.62 -3.15 16.04
CA ILE A 35 -2.80 -4.06 14.91
C ILE A 35 -4.20 -4.66 15.01
N ILE A 36 -5.02 -4.43 13.97
CA ILE A 36 -6.39 -4.92 13.90
C ILE A 36 -6.50 -5.89 12.72
N CYS A 37 -7.07 -7.06 12.96
CA CYS A 37 -7.45 -8.00 11.91
C CYS A 37 -8.96 -7.95 11.72
N GLY A 38 -9.42 -7.53 10.54
CA GLY A 38 -10.85 -7.39 10.28
C GLY A 38 -11.12 -6.92 8.85
N ASP A 39 -12.39 -6.78 8.52
CA ASP A 39 -12.82 -6.16 7.28
C ASP A 39 -12.45 -4.67 7.28
N TYR A 40 -11.83 -4.20 6.17
CA TYR A 40 -11.30 -2.83 6.08
C TYR A 40 -12.39 -1.77 6.28
N LYS A 41 -13.60 -2.00 5.74
CA LYS A 41 -14.71 -1.06 5.80
C LYS A 41 -15.18 -0.88 7.24
N THR A 42 -15.36 -1.99 7.96
CA THR A 42 -15.72 -1.98 9.38
C THR A 42 -14.65 -1.25 10.20
N VAL A 43 -13.37 -1.61 9.99
CA VAL A 43 -12.25 -0.97 10.70
C VAL A 43 -12.20 0.54 10.45
N LEU A 44 -12.38 0.98 9.20
CA LEU A 44 -12.40 2.40 8.85
C LEU A 44 -13.61 3.13 9.43
N GLN A 45 -14.78 2.49 9.44
CA GLN A 45 -16.00 3.09 9.99
C GLN A 45 -15.94 3.27 11.50
N GLU A 46 -15.32 2.34 12.20
CA GLU A 46 -15.22 2.36 13.65
C GLU A 46 -14.09 3.25 14.18
N ASN A 47 -13.00 3.42 13.42
CA ASN A 47 -11.79 4.03 13.94
C ASN A 47 -11.41 5.36 13.26
N ALA A 48 -11.76 5.58 11.99
CA ALA A 48 -11.34 6.78 11.28
C ALA A 48 -11.95 8.07 11.85
N GLN A 49 -11.11 9.08 12.06
CA GLN A 49 -11.48 10.38 12.61
C GLN A 49 -11.03 11.51 11.70
N THR A 50 -11.68 12.65 11.83
CA THR A 50 -11.30 13.88 11.13
C THR A 50 -9.83 14.24 11.38
N GLY A 51 -9.08 14.47 10.31
CA GLY A 51 -7.65 14.81 10.37
C GLY A 51 -6.71 13.60 10.25
N ASP A 52 -7.24 12.39 10.22
CA ASP A 52 -6.41 11.20 10.03
C ASP A 52 -5.77 11.15 8.65
N PHE A 53 -4.57 10.59 8.62
CA PHE A 53 -3.91 10.16 7.40
C PHE A 53 -4.12 8.65 7.21
N ILE A 54 -4.71 8.26 6.09
CA ILE A 54 -5.08 6.89 5.79
C ILE A 54 -4.35 6.43 4.52
N PHE A 55 -3.61 5.33 4.59
CA PHE A 55 -2.99 4.69 3.45
C PHE A 55 -3.73 3.39 3.12
N LEU A 56 -4.21 3.27 1.88
CA LEU A 56 -4.95 2.12 1.38
C LEU A 56 -4.16 1.43 0.27
N ASP A 57 -3.85 0.16 0.47
CA ASP A 57 -3.16 -0.69 -0.52
C ASP A 57 -4.00 -1.95 -0.77
N PRO A 58 -5.16 -1.84 -1.45
CA PRO A 58 -6.06 -2.95 -1.72
C PRO A 58 -5.43 -3.94 -2.71
N PRO A 59 -5.99 -5.14 -2.87
CA PRO A 59 -5.67 -5.99 -4.01
C PRO A 59 -5.89 -5.21 -5.31
N TYR A 60 -4.88 -5.21 -6.21
CA TYR A 60 -4.93 -4.40 -7.42
C TYR A 60 -5.84 -5.01 -8.48
N LEU A 61 -6.53 -4.15 -9.24
CA LEU A 61 -7.27 -4.57 -10.42
C LEU A 61 -6.32 -5.20 -11.45
N PRO A 62 -6.68 -6.35 -12.04
CA PRO A 62 -5.85 -6.98 -13.05
C PRO A 62 -5.87 -6.15 -14.34
N VAL A 63 -4.71 -5.77 -14.85
CA VAL A 63 -4.55 -5.06 -16.14
C VAL A 63 -4.46 -6.03 -17.32
N SER A 64 -4.43 -7.35 -17.09
CA SER A 64 -4.45 -8.39 -18.11
C SER A 64 -5.03 -9.68 -17.54
N GLU A 65 -5.53 -10.57 -18.42
CA GLU A 65 -6.08 -11.88 -18.06
C GLU A 65 -5.09 -12.77 -17.27
N TYR A 66 -3.78 -12.53 -17.40
CA TYR A 66 -2.74 -13.27 -16.68
C TYR A 66 -2.29 -12.62 -15.37
N ALA A 67 -2.78 -11.42 -15.05
CA ALA A 67 -2.40 -10.66 -13.85
C ALA A 67 -3.38 -10.89 -12.68
N ASP A 68 -3.87 -12.12 -12.52
CA ASP A 68 -4.85 -12.45 -11.50
C ASP A 68 -4.18 -12.69 -10.14
N PHE A 69 -3.89 -11.61 -9.40
CA PHE A 69 -3.40 -11.64 -8.02
C PHE A 69 -4.55 -11.53 -6.98
N LYS A 70 -5.78 -11.84 -7.35
CA LYS A 70 -6.98 -11.71 -6.50
C LYS A 70 -7.03 -12.70 -5.32
N ARG A 71 -6.06 -13.60 -5.17
CA ARG A 71 -6.14 -14.77 -4.28
C ARG A 71 -5.44 -14.61 -2.94
N TYR A 72 -5.55 -13.46 -2.28
CA TYR A 72 -5.00 -13.30 -0.92
C TYR A 72 -5.91 -13.88 0.17
N THR A 73 -7.23 -13.97 -0.09
CA THR A 73 -8.24 -14.56 0.80
C THR A 73 -9.10 -15.56 0.05
N LYS A 74 -9.91 -16.34 0.77
CA LYS A 74 -10.92 -17.23 0.13
C LYS A 74 -11.95 -16.42 -0.67
N GLU A 75 -12.24 -15.24 -0.21
CA GLU A 75 -13.07 -14.23 -0.85
C GLU A 75 -12.16 -13.35 -1.69
N GLN A 76 -12.37 -13.38 -3.00
CA GLN A 76 -11.60 -12.59 -3.94
C GLN A 76 -12.08 -11.13 -3.87
N PHE A 77 -11.18 -10.19 -4.19
CA PHE A 77 -11.52 -8.76 -4.27
C PHE A 77 -11.87 -8.42 -5.73
N TYR A 78 -13.16 -8.22 -5.99
CA TYR A 78 -13.69 -8.01 -7.34
C TYR A 78 -13.86 -6.52 -7.68
N GLU A 79 -14.36 -6.23 -8.87
CA GLU A 79 -14.63 -4.85 -9.32
C GLU A 79 -15.67 -4.16 -8.43
N GLU A 80 -16.66 -4.91 -7.96
CA GLU A 80 -17.69 -4.42 -7.03
C GLU A 80 -17.08 -3.95 -5.70
N ASP A 81 -16.07 -4.67 -5.20
CA ASP A 81 -15.36 -4.29 -3.98
C ASP A 81 -14.56 -3.00 -4.18
N HIS A 82 -14.01 -2.79 -5.39
CA HIS A 82 -13.36 -1.52 -5.74
C HIS A 82 -14.36 -0.36 -5.79
N VAL A 83 -15.60 -0.59 -6.24
CA VAL A 83 -16.68 0.42 -6.21
C VAL A 83 -17.05 0.75 -4.76
N GLU A 84 -17.17 -0.26 -3.90
CA GLU A 84 -17.42 -0.05 -2.46
C GLU A 84 -16.27 0.71 -1.79
N LEU A 85 -15.02 0.34 -2.10
CA LEU A 85 -13.83 1.03 -1.59
C LEU A 85 -13.81 2.50 -2.03
N ALA A 86 -14.18 2.80 -3.27
CA ALA A 86 -14.26 4.18 -3.75
C ALA A 86 -15.35 4.99 -3.02
N ALA A 87 -16.46 4.36 -2.68
CA ALA A 87 -17.50 4.99 -1.85
C ALA A 87 -16.99 5.28 -0.43
N GLU A 88 -16.24 4.35 0.16
CA GLU A 88 -15.62 4.54 1.48
C GLU A 88 -14.55 5.63 1.46
N VAL A 89 -13.70 5.70 0.44
CA VAL A 89 -12.72 6.78 0.25
C VAL A 89 -13.43 8.15 0.15
N LYS A 90 -14.58 8.21 -0.55
CA LYS A 90 -15.38 9.44 -0.59
C LYS A 90 -15.92 9.81 0.79
N ARG A 91 -16.38 8.85 1.59
CA ARG A 91 -16.82 9.07 2.98
C ARG A 91 -15.67 9.63 3.83
N LEU A 92 -14.47 9.07 3.70
CA LEU A 92 -13.27 9.53 4.41
C LEU A 92 -12.89 10.97 4.03
N HIS A 93 -12.96 11.30 2.73
CA HIS A 93 -12.81 12.68 2.25
C HIS A 93 -13.80 13.63 2.91
N GLU A 94 -15.09 13.27 2.93
CA GLU A 94 -16.15 14.06 3.55
C GLU A 94 -15.96 14.20 5.08
N LEU A 95 -15.43 13.16 5.73
CA LEU A 95 -15.08 13.15 7.14
C LEU A 95 -13.90 14.08 7.46
N GLY A 96 -13.09 14.42 6.45
CA GLY A 96 -11.94 15.30 6.62
C GLY A 96 -10.62 14.55 6.82
N CYS A 97 -10.51 13.30 6.33
CA CYS A 97 -9.28 12.54 6.33
C CYS A 97 -8.43 12.85 5.08
N HIS A 98 -7.12 12.71 5.22
CA HIS A 98 -6.21 12.59 4.08
C HIS A 98 -6.10 11.13 3.68
N VAL A 99 -6.35 10.81 2.41
CA VAL A 99 -6.23 9.42 1.94
C VAL A 99 -5.24 9.35 0.79
N ILE A 100 -4.33 8.38 0.87
CA ILE A 100 -3.53 7.92 -0.27
C ILE A 100 -3.94 6.48 -0.56
N LEU A 101 -4.26 6.20 -1.82
CA LEU A 101 -4.60 4.86 -2.29
C LEU A 101 -3.69 4.48 -3.45
N THR A 102 -3.20 3.25 -3.45
CA THR A 102 -2.42 2.67 -4.55
C THR A 102 -3.24 1.62 -5.29
N ASN A 103 -3.05 1.54 -6.62
CA ASN A 103 -3.69 0.51 -7.45
C ASN A 103 -2.93 0.35 -8.78
N SER A 104 -3.38 -0.59 -9.62
CA SER A 104 -2.92 -0.68 -11.01
C SER A 104 -3.45 0.49 -11.85
N ASN A 105 -2.76 0.81 -12.95
CA ASN A 105 -3.24 1.78 -13.95
C ASN A 105 -4.39 1.17 -14.77
N HIS A 106 -5.58 1.10 -14.17
CA HIS A 106 -6.78 0.50 -14.75
C HIS A 106 -7.86 1.56 -15.02
N PRO A 107 -8.62 1.52 -16.13
CA PRO A 107 -9.64 2.53 -16.45
C PRO A 107 -10.68 2.73 -15.35
N LEU A 108 -11.11 1.66 -14.67
CA LEU A 108 -12.04 1.74 -13.55
C LEU A 108 -11.51 2.60 -12.40
N VAL A 109 -10.21 2.53 -12.10
CA VAL A 109 -9.60 3.36 -11.05
C VAL A 109 -9.68 4.83 -11.43
N HIS A 110 -9.32 5.18 -12.67
CA HIS A 110 -9.44 6.55 -13.15
C HIS A 110 -10.88 7.07 -13.12
N GLU A 111 -11.84 6.23 -13.45
CA GLU A 111 -13.26 6.59 -13.40
C GLU A 111 -13.73 6.84 -11.96
N GLN A 112 -13.44 5.91 -11.05
CA GLN A 112 -13.87 5.98 -9.64
C GLN A 112 -13.28 7.20 -8.93
N TYR A 113 -12.02 7.50 -9.20
CA TYR A 113 -11.29 8.58 -8.53
C TYR A 113 -11.11 9.85 -9.37
N ARG A 114 -11.88 10.04 -10.46
CA ARG A 114 -11.79 11.19 -11.39
C ARG A 114 -11.87 12.58 -10.75
N LYS A 115 -12.40 12.68 -9.52
CA LYS A 115 -12.52 13.94 -8.77
C LYS A 115 -11.28 14.25 -7.94
N PHE A 116 -10.33 13.35 -7.89
CA PHE A 116 -9.11 13.43 -7.09
C PHE A 116 -7.88 13.41 -8.00
N ALA A 117 -6.72 13.69 -7.43
CA ALA A 117 -5.47 13.56 -8.17
C ALA A 117 -5.12 12.07 -8.33
N VAL A 118 -4.96 11.63 -9.59
CA VAL A 118 -4.54 10.27 -9.95
C VAL A 118 -3.23 10.40 -10.73
N GLU A 119 -2.15 9.98 -10.12
CA GLU A 119 -0.80 10.02 -10.70
C GLU A 119 -0.39 8.63 -11.15
N VAL A 120 0.07 8.50 -12.40
CA VAL A 120 0.60 7.25 -12.94
C VAL A 120 2.09 7.16 -12.65
N VAL A 121 2.51 6.09 -12.00
CA VAL A 121 3.90 5.84 -11.64
C VAL A 121 4.43 4.59 -12.34
N GLN A 122 5.65 4.70 -12.88
CA GLN A 122 6.33 3.56 -13.49
C GLN A 122 6.93 2.67 -12.42
N THR A 123 6.53 1.41 -12.39
CA THR A 123 6.98 0.44 -11.40
C THR A 123 7.77 -0.69 -12.03
N LYS A 124 8.74 -1.23 -11.28
CA LYS A 124 9.48 -2.43 -11.69
C LYS A 124 8.79 -3.68 -11.15
N ARG A 125 8.43 -4.60 -12.02
CA ARG A 125 7.88 -5.91 -11.64
C ARG A 125 9.02 -6.90 -11.43
N TYR A 126 9.35 -7.25 -10.19
CA TYR A 126 10.43 -8.19 -9.86
C TYR A 126 10.03 -9.66 -10.07
N ILE A 127 8.74 -9.98 -10.03
CA ILE A 127 8.19 -11.31 -10.23
C ILE A 127 7.55 -11.35 -11.62
N SER A 128 8.32 -11.79 -12.61
CA SER A 128 7.82 -12.02 -13.97
C SER A 128 8.61 -13.15 -14.61
N CYS A 129 7.91 -14.06 -15.30
CA CYS A 129 8.53 -15.11 -16.07
C CYS A 129 9.32 -14.59 -17.27
N ASN A 130 9.09 -13.34 -17.70
CA ASN A 130 9.76 -12.71 -18.82
C ASN A 130 10.70 -11.59 -18.33
N GLY A 131 12.01 -11.86 -18.35
CA GLY A 131 13.04 -10.98 -17.79
C GLY A 131 13.25 -9.64 -18.52
N LYS A 132 12.70 -9.47 -19.72
CA LYS A 132 12.90 -8.27 -20.58
C LYS A 132 11.80 -7.22 -20.47
N GLY A 133 10.64 -7.52 -19.85
CA GLY A 133 9.50 -6.60 -19.75
C GLY A 133 9.03 -6.44 -18.30
N ARG A 134 9.94 -6.07 -17.37
CA ARG A 134 9.63 -5.97 -15.94
C ARG A 134 9.16 -4.57 -15.52
N THR A 135 8.52 -3.84 -16.42
CA THR A 135 7.90 -2.56 -16.09
C THR A 135 6.39 -2.72 -16.00
N GLY A 136 5.79 -2.03 -15.08
CA GLY A 136 4.34 -1.91 -14.94
C GLY A 136 4.00 -0.47 -14.60
N GLU A 137 2.75 -0.14 -14.76
CA GLU A 137 2.21 1.13 -14.35
C GLU A 137 1.28 0.90 -13.18
N ASP A 138 1.52 1.62 -12.11
CA ASP A 138 0.60 1.71 -10.98
C ASP A 138 0.10 3.15 -10.87
N VAL A 139 -0.92 3.38 -10.08
CA VAL A 139 -1.41 4.71 -9.80
C VAL A 139 -1.34 5.02 -8.32
N ILE A 140 -1.12 6.28 -8.01
CA ILE A 140 -1.28 6.85 -6.68
C ILE A 140 -2.46 7.81 -6.76
N VAL A 141 -3.49 7.55 -5.96
CA VAL A 141 -4.64 8.42 -5.79
C VAL A 141 -4.45 9.23 -4.53
N THR A 142 -4.41 10.55 -4.65
CA THR A 142 -4.31 11.47 -3.51
C THR A 142 -5.65 12.15 -3.27
N VAL A 143 -6.21 11.92 -2.08
CA VAL A 143 -7.51 12.45 -1.67
C VAL A 143 -7.31 13.40 -0.48
N PRO A 144 -7.39 14.73 -0.71
CA PRO A 144 -7.29 15.70 0.37
C PRO A 144 -8.54 15.67 1.26
N PRO A 145 -8.50 16.17 2.50
CA PRO A 145 -9.68 16.37 3.32
C PRO A 145 -10.60 17.42 2.69
N LYS A 146 -11.90 17.25 2.82
CA LYS A 146 -12.89 18.23 2.31
C LYS A 146 -12.77 19.59 3.02
N GLN A 147 -12.48 19.57 4.30
CA GLN A 147 -12.23 20.80 5.06
C GLN A 147 -10.73 21.09 5.03
N ARG A 148 -10.37 22.31 4.61
CA ARG A 148 -9.01 22.81 4.83
C ARG A 148 -8.83 23.01 6.32
N PHE A 149 -8.34 21.99 7.03
CA PHE A 149 -7.73 22.24 8.31
C PHE A 149 -6.54 23.17 8.06
N ASN A 150 -6.54 24.34 8.69
CA ASN A 150 -5.30 25.08 8.90
C ASN A 150 -4.45 24.18 9.81
N LEU A 151 -3.77 23.21 9.24
CA LEU A 151 -2.64 22.58 9.87
C LEU A 151 -1.65 23.71 10.13
N ARG A 152 -1.74 24.34 11.31
CA ARG A 152 -0.53 24.89 11.90
C ARG A 152 0.38 23.67 12.01
N LEU A 153 1.26 23.54 11.03
CA LEU A 153 2.45 22.72 11.15
C LEU A 153 3.16 23.24 12.40
N VAL A 154 2.81 22.70 13.56
CA VAL A 154 3.73 22.71 14.68
C VAL A 154 4.85 21.82 14.18
N PRO A 155 6.02 22.38 13.82
CA PRO A 155 7.12 21.53 13.43
C PRO A 155 7.35 20.60 14.60
N ALA A 156 7.07 19.31 14.41
CA ALA A 156 7.49 18.31 15.36
C ALA A 156 8.99 18.54 15.54
N PRO A 157 9.50 18.64 16.77
CA PRO A 157 10.94 18.70 16.96
C PRO A 157 11.54 17.50 16.22
N LEU A 158 12.27 17.79 15.15
CA LEU A 158 13.00 16.75 14.41
C LEU A 158 13.79 15.98 15.46
N PRO A 159 13.66 14.65 15.54
CA PRO A 159 14.52 13.87 16.40
C PRO A 159 15.95 14.18 15.95
N GLN A 160 16.78 14.65 16.88
CA GLN A 160 18.17 15.09 16.61
C GLN A 160 19.10 13.98 16.15
N GLN A 161 18.57 12.79 15.94
CA GLN A 161 19.27 11.66 15.32
C GLN A 161 18.47 11.21 14.12
N ALA A 162 19.01 11.48 12.92
CA ALA A 162 18.55 10.84 11.71
C ALA A 162 18.62 9.32 11.94
N MET A 163 17.47 8.66 12.08
CA MET A 163 17.44 7.21 12.04
C MET A 163 17.92 6.79 10.65
N GLN A 164 19.14 6.26 10.57
CA GLN A 164 19.60 5.54 9.40
C GLN A 164 18.75 4.26 9.33
N TYR A 165 17.71 4.29 8.52
CA TYR A 165 17.01 3.08 8.18
C TYR A 165 17.97 2.17 7.41
N PRO A 166 18.19 0.92 7.87
CA PRO A 166 18.98 -0.01 7.08
C PRO A 166 18.31 -0.16 5.72
N SER A 167 19.12 -0.21 4.65
CA SER A 167 18.62 -0.43 3.28
C SER A 167 18.04 -1.84 3.19
N THR A 168 16.81 -1.99 3.69
CA THR A 168 16.07 -3.23 3.56
C THR A 168 15.64 -3.36 2.10
N ARG A 169 16.15 -4.38 1.42
CA ARG A 169 15.59 -4.83 0.15
C ARG A 169 14.22 -5.42 0.44
N TYR A 170 13.22 -4.57 0.47
CA TYR A 170 11.84 -5.03 0.43
C TYR A 170 11.59 -5.69 -0.93
N MET A 171 10.96 -6.84 -0.95
CA MET A 171 10.49 -7.49 -2.17
C MET A 171 9.25 -6.76 -2.70
N GLY A 172 9.47 -5.61 -3.27
CA GLY A 172 8.50 -4.67 -3.79
C GLY A 172 9.09 -3.30 -3.59
N SER A 173 10.12 -2.91 -4.39
CA SER A 173 10.87 -1.70 -4.13
C SER A 173 10.01 -0.46 -4.42
N LYS A 174 9.43 0.11 -3.39
CA LYS A 174 8.95 1.50 -3.37
C LYS A 174 10.01 2.45 -2.79
N ASN A 175 11.28 2.02 -2.69
CA ASN A 175 12.38 2.80 -2.08
C ASN A 175 12.70 4.15 -2.77
N LYS A 176 12.16 4.42 -3.96
CA LYS A 176 12.33 5.72 -4.62
C LYS A 176 11.26 6.75 -4.29
N LEU A 177 10.12 6.33 -3.76
CA LEU A 177 9.02 7.25 -3.41
C LEU A 177 9.23 7.96 -2.06
N LEU A 178 10.07 7.42 -1.18
CA LEU A 178 10.34 8.01 0.13
C LEU A 178 11.45 9.08 0.12
N ALA A 179 12.14 9.27 -1.00
CA ALA A 179 13.23 10.26 -1.12
C ALA A 179 12.78 11.61 -1.70
N GLU A 180 11.52 11.74 -2.13
CA GLU A 180 11.00 12.96 -2.78
C GLU A 180 9.76 13.53 -2.07
N ILE A 181 9.39 13.03 -0.89
CA ILE A 181 8.38 13.59 0.00
C ILE A 181 9.07 14.16 1.26
#